data_634a77f8a50fabf31b3c97e9ea743ff9
#
_entry.id   634a77f8a50fabf31b3c97e9ea743ff9
#
_cell.length_a   1.000
_cell.length_b   1.000
_cell.length_c   1.000
_cell.angle_alpha   90.00
_cell.angle_beta   90.00
_cell.angle_gamma   90.00
#
_symmetry.space_group_name_H-M   'P 1'
#
loop_
_entity.id
_entity.type
_entity.pdbx_description
1 polymer ?
#
loop_
_entity_poly.entity_id
_entity_poly.type
_entity_poly.pdbx_seq_one_letter_code
_entity_poly.pdbx_strand_id
1 'polypeptide(L)'
;MDRLVTILATKGSAVHIVAPETTVLDAVDKMCRARVGSLVVMEEHTLVGIFSERDLMTRVVLEQRDPATTHVGEVMTTSVISVTRDTSSHDAMALMSSRRVRHLPVTDGAARVVGIVSIGDLVRWVVTDRERLIDELEGYVAGRYPG
;
A
#
# COMPACT_ATOMS: atom_id res chain seq x y z
N MET A 1 13.72 14.06 -4.13
CA MET A 1 12.95 12.94 -3.54
C MET A 1 11.77 12.61 -4.46
N ASP A 2 11.64 11.36 -4.82
CA ASP A 2 10.60 10.96 -5.77
C ASP A 2 9.21 11.03 -5.14
N ARG A 3 8.24 11.38 -5.96
CA ARG A 3 6.84 11.44 -5.54
C ARG A 3 6.14 10.12 -5.83
N LEU A 4 5.07 9.86 -5.09
CA LEU A 4 4.32 8.61 -5.23
C LEU A 4 3.77 8.39 -6.63
N VAL A 5 3.46 9.47 -7.37
CA VAL A 5 3.00 9.35 -8.75
C VAL A 5 4.02 8.59 -9.62
N THR A 6 5.30 8.84 -9.42
CA THR A 6 6.37 8.15 -10.16
C THR A 6 6.46 6.68 -9.78
N ILE A 7 6.36 6.40 -8.48
CA ILE A 7 6.41 5.03 -7.97
C ILE A 7 5.23 4.21 -8.48
N LEU A 8 4.02 4.79 -8.45
CA LEU A 8 2.81 4.11 -8.96
C LEU A 8 2.89 3.87 -10.47
N ALA A 9 3.48 4.78 -11.22
CA ALA A 9 3.66 4.60 -12.66
C ALA A 9 4.57 3.41 -12.96
N THR A 10 5.53 3.13 -12.10
CA THR A 10 6.49 2.02 -12.27
C THR A 10 5.93 0.70 -11.75
N LYS A 11 5.40 0.69 -10.52
CA LYS A 11 4.89 -0.56 -9.91
C LYS A 11 3.51 -0.97 -10.43
N GLY A 12 2.78 -0.02 -11.00
CA GLY A 12 1.37 -0.19 -11.34
C GLY A 12 0.48 0.36 -10.24
N SER A 13 -0.73 0.74 -10.64
CA SER A 13 -1.72 1.33 -9.73
C SER A 13 -2.91 0.39 -9.48
N ALA A 14 -2.73 -0.91 -9.70
CA ALA A 14 -3.78 -1.88 -9.41
C ALA A 14 -4.12 -1.86 -7.92
N VAL A 15 -5.39 -1.69 -7.60
CA VAL A 15 -5.91 -1.68 -6.24
C VAL A 15 -6.88 -2.84 -6.10
N HIS A 16 -6.66 -3.65 -5.09
CA HIS A 16 -7.56 -4.77 -4.79
C HIS A 16 -8.59 -4.32 -3.77
N ILE A 17 -9.84 -4.36 -4.17
CA ILE A 17 -10.96 -3.77 -3.44
C ILE A 17 -11.93 -4.86 -3.01
N VAL A 18 -12.48 -4.72 -1.80
CA VAL A 18 -13.60 -5.53 -1.33
C VAL A 18 -14.66 -4.61 -0.71
N ALA A 19 -15.87 -5.13 -0.59
CA ALA A 19 -16.95 -4.44 0.10
C ALA A 19 -16.95 -4.80 1.58
N PRO A 20 -17.55 -3.96 2.46
CA PRO A 20 -17.65 -4.29 3.89
C PRO A 20 -18.39 -5.60 4.16
N GLU A 21 -19.30 -6.00 3.29
CA GLU A 21 -20.10 -7.23 3.42
C GLU A 21 -19.33 -8.49 3.04
N THR A 22 -18.18 -8.36 2.40
CA THR A 22 -17.32 -9.50 2.05
C THR A 22 -16.91 -10.24 3.31
N THR A 23 -17.00 -11.58 3.30
CA THR A 23 -16.52 -12.35 4.43
C THR A 23 -15.00 -12.27 4.56
N VAL A 24 -14.50 -12.41 5.77
CA VAL A 24 -13.05 -12.47 6.01
C VAL A 24 -12.42 -13.58 5.19
N LEU A 25 -13.08 -14.73 5.11
CA LEU A 25 -12.57 -15.86 4.34
C LEU A 25 -12.37 -15.51 2.86
N ASP A 26 -13.36 -14.87 2.24
CA ASP A 26 -13.26 -14.45 0.84
C ASP A 26 -12.21 -13.36 0.65
N ALA A 27 -12.08 -12.46 1.61
CA ALA A 27 -11.06 -11.42 1.58
C ALA A 27 -9.65 -12.03 1.65
N VAL A 28 -9.45 -13.00 2.54
CA VAL A 28 -8.15 -13.71 2.67
C VAL A 28 -7.83 -14.46 1.37
N ASP A 29 -8.82 -15.13 0.78
CA ASP A 29 -8.63 -15.81 -0.51
C ASP A 29 -8.16 -14.82 -1.58
N LYS A 30 -8.80 -13.66 -1.65
CA LYS A 30 -8.41 -12.61 -2.59
C LYS A 30 -7.00 -12.11 -2.34
N MET A 31 -6.63 -11.87 -1.08
CA MET A 31 -5.28 -11.45 -0.71
C MET A 31 -4.23 -12.47 -1.14
N CYS A 32 -4.50 -13.75 -0.89
CA CYS A 32 -3.59 -14.83 -1.25
C CYS A 32 -3.42 -14.96 -2.76
N ARG A 33 -4.52 -14.88 -3.51
CA ARG A 33 -4.47 -14.96 -4.98
C ARG A 33 -3.76 -13.77 -5.59
N ALA A 34 -3.99 -12.58 -5.06
CA ALA A 34 -3.36 -11.35 -5.53
C ALA A 34 -1.96 -11.13 -4.97
N ARG A 35 -1.54 -11.92 -3.99
CA ARG A 35 -0.25 -11.80 -3.29
C ARG A 35 -0.05 -10.41 -2.69
N VAL A 36 -1.08 -9.91 -2.03
CA VAL A 36 -1.05 -8.62 -1.34
C VAL A 36 -1.32 -8.81 0.14
N GLY A 37 -0.81 -7.90 0.97
CA GLY A 37 -0.97 -7.94 2.42
C GLY A 37 -2.12 -7.10 2.93
N SER A 38 -2.86 -6.43 2.04
CA SER A 38 -4.01 -5.63 2.43
C SER A 38 -4.97 -5.44 1.27
N LEU A 39 -6.21 -5.13 1.62
CA LEU A 39 -7.27 -4.77 0.67
C LEU A 39 -7.86 -3.43 1.07
N VAL A 40 -8.20 -2.64 0.07
CA VAL A 40 -8.97 -1.41 0.27
C VAL A 40 -10.44 -1.80 0.39
N VAL A 41 -11.10 -1.29 1.40
CA VAL A 41 -12.54 -1.54 1.62
C VAL A 41 -13.32 -0.33 1.14
N MET A 42 -14.15 -0.55 0.14
CA MET A 42 -14.95 0.51 -0.49
C MET A 42 -16.42 0.22 -0.33
N GLU A 43 -17.18 1.24 -0.05
CA GLU A 43 -18.65 1.19 -0.09
C GLU A 43 -19.07 2.13 -1.21
N GLU A 44 -19.56 1.57 -2.31
CA GLU A 44 -19.80 2.28 -3.56
C GLU A 44 -18.48 2.90 -4.05
N HIS A 45 -18.34 4.22 -4.00
CA HIS A 45 -17.13 4.92 -4.44
C HIS A 45 -16.37 5.54 -3.26
N THR A 46 -16.75 5.20 -2.03
CA THR A 46 -16.18 5.78 -0.82
C THR A 46 -15.24 4.78 -0.14
N LEU A 47 -14.04 5.24 0.16
CA LEU A 47 -13.09 4.49 0.96
C LEU A 47 -13.58 4.46 2.41
N VAL A 48 -13.89 3.28 2.93
CA VAL A 48 -14.41 3.13 4.30
C VAL A 48 -13.43 2.43 5.24
N GLY A 49 -12.41 1.76 4.71
CA GLY A 49 -11.44 1.10 5.55
C GLY A 49 -10.34 0.40 4.77
N ILE A 50 -9.45 -0.22 5.53
CA ILE A 50 -8.42 -1.14 5.03
C ILE A 50 -8.50 -2.41 5.85
N PHE A 51 -8.44 -3.55 5.18
CA PHE A 51 -8.31 -4.85 5.81
C PHE A 51 -6.93 -5.41 5.51
N SER A 52 -6.15 -5.67 6.56
CA SER A 52 -4.75 -6.10 6.44
C SER A 52 -4.51 -7.44 7.13
N GLU A 53 -3.33 -8.01 6.86
CA GLU A 53 -2.86 -9.22 7.58
C GLU A 53 -2.87 -9.01 9.09
N ARG A 54 -2.55 -7.80 9.56
CA ARG A 54 -2.59 -7.49 10.99
C ARG A 54 -4.00 -7.58 11.53
N ASP A 55 -4.99 -7.05 10.79
CA ASP A 55 -6.40 -7.14 11.20
C ASP A 55 -6.85 -8.59 11.28
N LEU A 56 -6.42 -9.42 10.34
CA LEU A 56 -6.71 -10.86 10.38
C LEU A 56 -6.16 -11.49 11.65
N MET A 57 -4.90 -11.22 12.00
CA MET A 57 -4.27 -11.80 13.19
C MET A 57 -4.91 -11.28 14.48
N THR A 58 -5.07 -9.96 14.60
CA THR A 58 -5.45 -9.35 15.88
C THR A 58 -6.96 -9.31 16.13
N ARG A 59 -7.75 -9.18 15.07
CA ARG A 59 -9.20 -8.96 15.20
C ARG A 59 -10.04 -10.16 14.78
N VAL A 60 -9.44 -11.13 14.12
CA VAL A 60 -10.13 -12.36 13.71
C VAL A 60 -9.57 -13.55 14.48
N VAL A 61 -8.28 -13.86 14.28
CA VAL A 61 -7.68 -15.07 14.87
C VAL A 61 -7.62 -14.95 16.40
N LEU A 62 -7.04 -13.89 16.93
CA LEU A 62 -6.92 -13.72 18.39
C LEU A 62 -8.26 -13.55 19.08
N GLU A 63 -9.24 -12.96 18.40
CA GLU A 63 -10.59 -12.77 18.92
C GLU A 63 -11.47 -14.02 18.71
N GLN A 64 -10.91 -15.06 18.12
CA GLN A 64 -11.61 -16.35 17.86
C GLN A 64 -12.89 -16.17 17.04
N ARG A 65 -12.86 -15.24 16.09
CA ARG A 65 -13.98 -15.06 15.16
C ARG A 65 -13.89 -16.08 14.02
N ASP A 66 -15.05 -16.51 13.53
CA ASP A 66 -15.11 -17.41 12.40
C ASP A 66 -14.94 -16.61 11.10
N PRO A 67 -13.89 -16.86 10.31
CA PRO A 67 -13.67 -16.14 9.06
C PRO A 67 -14.80 -16.32 8.04
N ALA A 68 -15.49 -17.44 8.07
CA ALA A 68 -16.56 -17.74 7.11
C ALA A 68 -17.82 -16.94 7.37
N THR A 69 -18.03 -16.44 8.59
CA THR A 69 -19.23 -15.70 8.97
C THR A 69 -18.96 -14.27 9.41
N THR A 70 -17.70 -13.90 9.63
CA THR A 70 -17.31 -12.53 9.98
C THR A 70 -17.16 -11.70 8.71
N HIS A 71 -17.74 -10.51 8.68
CA HIS A 71 -17.62 -9.60 7.55
C HIS A 71 -16.43 -8.66 7.74
N VAL A 72 -15.80 -8.29 6.64
CA VAL A 72 -14.63 -7.38 6.64
C VAL A 72 -14.95 -6.08 7.37
N GLY A 73 -16.16 -5.54 7.19
CA GLY A 73 -16.57 -4.31 7.84
C GLY A 73 -16.55 -4.34 9.37
N GLU A 74 -16.64 -5.54 9.96
CA GLU A 74 -16.61 -5.70 11.42
C GLU A 74 -15.20 -5.65 12.00
N VAL A 75 -14.19 -5.91 11.17
CA VAL A 75 -12.81 -6.10 11.63
C VAL A 75 -11.79 -5.22 10.91
N MET A 76 -12.20 -4.47 9.92
CA MET A 76 -11.32 -3.57 9.17
C MET A 76 -10.84 -2.41 10.04
N THR A 77 -9.73 -1.79 9.61
CA THR A 77 -9.28 -0.53 10.18
C THR A 77 -10.03 0.61 9.50
N THR A 78 -10.72 1.43 10.28
CA THR A 78 -11.54 2.54 9.77
C THR A 78 -10.84 3.89 9.81
N SER A 79 -9.84 4.06 10.68
CA SER A 79 -9.02 5.28 10.75
C SER A 79 -7.97 5.24 9.66
N VAL A 80 -8.41 5.32 8.39
CA VAL A 80 -7.52 5.19 7.24
C VAL A 80 -6.77 6.49 7.01
N ILE A 81 -5.44 6.37 6.96
CA ILE A 81 -4.56 7.47 6.60
C ILE A 81 -4.27 7.34 5.13
N SER A 82 -4.58 8.36 4.36
CA SER A 82 -4.30 8.40 2.93
C SER A 82 -3.34 9.53 2.59
N VAL A 83 -2.70 9.41 1.45
CA VAL A 83 -1.78 10.40 0.91
C VAL A 83 -2.18 10.72 -0.53
N THR A 84 -1.56 11.73 -1.12
CA THR A 84 -1.81 12.09 -2.51
C THR A 84 -0.65 11.67 -3.39
N ARG A 85 -0.83 11.77 -4.71
CA ARG A 85 0.22 11.48 -5.68
C ARG A 85 1.45 12.36 -5.51
N ASP A 86 1.27 13.57 -4.98
CA ASP A 86 2.36 14.54 -4.81
C ASP A 86 3.20 14.30 -3.55
N THR A 87 2.75 13.42 -2.68
CA THR A 87 3.51 13.05 -1.47
C THR A 87 4.83 12.42 -1.88
N SER A 88 5.93 12.84 -1.26
CA SER A 88 7.23 12.24 -1.52
C SER A 88 7.34 10.85 -0.90
N SER A 89 8.21 10.02 -1.45
CA SER A 89 8.50 8.70 -0.87
C SER A 89 9.00 8.82 0.57
N HIS A 90 9.81 9.85 0.84
CA HIS A 90 10.32 10.09 2.18
C HIS A 90 9.20 10.42 3.17
N ASP A 91 8.31 11.32 2.80
CA ASP A 91 7.18 11.70 3.66
C ASP A 91 6.22 10.53 3.87
N ALA A 92 6.00 9.71 2.85
CA ALA A 92 5.17 8.52 2.97
C ALA A 92 5.79 7.51 3.95
N MET A 93 7.10 7.29 3.88
CA MET A 93 7.81 6.40 4.80
C MET A 93 7.76 6.94 6.24
N ALA A 94 7.97 8.24 6.41
CA ALA A 94 7.88 8.88 7.72
C ALA A 94 6.49 8.72 8.33
N LEU A 95 5.46 8.88 7.51
CA LEU A 95 4.07 8.72 7.94
C LEU A 95 3.77 7.27 8.35
N MET A 96 4.24 6.31 7.58
CA MET A 96 4.09 4.89 7.91
C MET A 96 4.76 4.56 9.24
N SER A 97 5.95 5.11 9.48
CA SER A 97 6.69 4.91 10.72
C SER A 97 5.98 5.53 11.91
N SER A 98 5.56 6.80 11.80
CA SER A 98 4.93 7.53 12.89
C SER A 98 3.55 6.97 13.25
N ARG A 99 2.82 6.47 12.27
CA ARG A 99 1.46 5.93 12.46
C ARG A 99 1.44 4.41 12.58
N ARG A 100 2.60 3.74 12.46
CA ARG A 100 2.74 2.29 12.53
C ARG A 100 1.83 1.56 11.55
N VAL A 101 1.75 2.07 10.33
CA VAL A 101 1.03 1.44 9.24
C VAL A 101 2.00 1.07 8.14
N ARG A 102 1.69 0.03 7.38
CA ARG A 102 2.57 -0.47 6.31
C ARG A 102 2.00 -0.27 4.92
N HIS A 103 0.80 0.26 4.84
CA HIS A 103 0.09 0.48 3.58
C HIS A 103 -0.58 1.84 3.63
N LEU A 104 -0.47 2.60 2.56
CA LEU A 104 -1.14 3.89 2.42
C LEU A 104 -1.91 3.92 1.11
N PRO A 105 -3.23 4.10 1.16
CA PRO A 105 -3.98 4.44 -0.04
C PRO A 105 -3.52 5.78 -0.57
N VAL A 106 -3.40 5.87 -1.89
CA VAL A 106 -3.08 7.10 -2.58
C VAL A 106 -4.35 7.60 -3.24
N THR A 107 -4.72 8.84 -2.95
CA THR A 107 -5.95 9.43 -3.46
C THR A 107 -5.62 10.59 -4.40
N ASP A 108 -6.56 10.95 -5.25
CA ASP A 108 -6.49 12.18 -6.03
C ASP A 108 -7.11 13.34 -5.24
N GLY A 109 -7.16 14.53 -5.83
CA GLY A 109 -7.74 15.71 -5.17
C GLY A 109 -9.22 15.61 -4.83
N ALA A 110 -9.93 14.61 -5.37
CA ALA A 110 -11.35 14.34 -5.11
C ALA A 110 -11.55 13.14 -4.18
N ALA A 111 -10.50 12.73 -3.45
CA ALA A 111 -10.50 11.60 -2.52
C ALA A 111 -10.76 10.23 -3.18
N ARG A 112 -10.62 10.13 -4.51
CA ARG A 112 -10.71 8.86 -5.22
C ARG A 112 -9.41 8.09 -5.03
N VAL A 113 -9.49 6.80 -4.69
CA VAL A 113 -8.31 5.95 -4.56
C VAL A 113 -7.73 5.67 -5.95
N VAL A 114 -6.48 6.04 -6.15
CA VAL A 114 -5.77 5.85 -7.43
C VAL A 114 -4.66 4.83 -7.33
N GLY A 115 -4.36 4.35 -6.14
CA GLY A 115 -3.36 3.31 -5.92
C GLY A 115 -3.19 3.03 -4.44
N ILE A 116 -2.28 2.13 -4.15
CA ILE A 116 -1.88 1.81 -2.78
C ILE A 116 -0.37 1.59 -2.79
N VAL A 117 0.34 2.12 -1.79
CA VAL A 117 1.76 1.86 -1.63
C VAL A 117 1.99 1.17 -0.29
N SER A 118 2.88 0.18 -0.30
CA SER A 118 3.31 -0.52 0.91
C SER A 118 4.71 -0.07 1.29
N ILE A 119 5.10 -0.34 2.53
CA ILE A 119 6.48 -0.09 2.96
C ILE A 119 7.47 -0.88 2.07
N GLY A 120 7.11 -2.09 1.65
CA GLY A 120 7.93 -2.88 0.74
C GLY A 120 8.12 -2.21 -0.61
N ASP A 121 7.07 -1.58 -1.16
CA ASP A 121 7.17 -0.82 -2.41
C ASP A 121 8.17 0.33 -2.29
N LEU A 122 8.09 1.07 -1.18
CA LEU A 122 8.95 2.24 -0.96
C LEU A 122 10.39 1.82 -0.73
N VAL A 123 10.61 0.74 0.04
CA VAL A 123 11.96 0.21 0.27
C VAL A 123 12.59 -0.24 -1.06
N ARG A 124 11.84 -0.99 -1.87
CA ARG A 124 12.34 -1.43 -3.18
C ARG A 124 12.67 -0.24 -4.08
N TRP A 125 11.85 0.79 -4.06
CA TRP A 125 12.11 2.00 -4.83
C TRP A 125 13.40 2.68 -4.41
N VAL A 126 13.61 2.87 -3.09
CA VAL A 126 14.80 3.52 -2.55
C VAL A 126 16.06 2.73 -2.89
N VAL A 127 16.01 1.40 -2.75
CA VAL A 127 17.16 0.53 -3.07
C VAL A 127 17.49 0.61 -4.57
N THR A 128 16.49 0.50 -5.43
CA THR A 128 16.68 0.58 -6.88
C THR A 128 17.23 1.94 -7.30
N ASP A 129 16.70 3.01 -6.74
CA ASP A 129 17.16 4.36 -7.05
C ASP A 129 18.61 4.57 -6.62
N ARG A 130 18.98 4.06 -5.44
CA ARG A 130 20.35 4.12 -4.95
C ARG A 130 21.30 3.30 -5.84
N GLU A 131 20.92 2.10 -6.26
CA GLU A 131 21.71 1.27 -7.16
C GLU A 131 21.92 1.95 -8.50
N ARG A 132 20.87 2.56 -9.04
CA ARG A 132 20.96 3.33 -10.29
C ARG A 132 21.94 4.49 -10.15
N LEU A 133 21.89 5.21 -9.05
CA LEU A 133 22.79 6.34 -8.78
C LEU A 133 24.25 5.87 -8.71
N ILE A 134 24.50 4.76 -8.01
CA ILE A 134 25.84 4.17 -7.91
C ILE A 134 26.35 3.78 -9.30
N ASP A 135 25.51 3.13 -10.11
CA ASP A 135 25.88 2.72 -11.46
C ASP A 135 26.20 3.93 -12.34
N GLU A 136 25.41 5.00 -12.24
CA GLU A 136 25.67 6.24 -12.97
C GLU A 136 27.01 6.87 -12.56
N LEU A 137 27.32 6.89 -11.26
CA LEU A 137 28.58 7.42 -10.75
C LEU A 137 29.77 6.56 -11.20
N GLU A 138 29.64 5.24 -11.14
CA GLU A 138 30.69 4.33 -11.62
C GLU A 138 30.90 4.50 -13.11
N GLY A 139 29.82 4.66 -13.88
CA GLY A 139 29.90 4.93 -15.30
C GLY A 139 30.61 6.23 -15.63
N TYR A 140 30.36 7.27 -14.83
CA TYR A 140 31.01 8.56 -14.97
C TYR A 140 32.52 8.45 -14.69
N VAL A 141 32.89 7.80 -13.59
CA VAL A 141 34.28 7.54 -13.22
C VAL A 141 34.98 6.72 -14.27
N ALA A 142 34.30 5.75 -14.88
CA ALA A 142 34.86 4.91 -15.95
C ALA A 142 34.91 5.61 -17.31
N GLY A 143 34.45 6.86 -17.41
CA GLY A 143 34.45 7.61 -18.65
C GLY A 143 33.37 7.21 -19.66
N ARG A 144 32.33 6.51 -19.22
CA ARG A 144 31.21 6.12 -20.08
C ARG A 144 30.28 7.28 -20.42
N TYR A 145 30.34 8.37 -19.66
CA TYR A 145 29.54 9.55 -19.86
C TYR A 145 30.44 10.76 -20.11
N PRO A 146 30.10 11.63 -21.06
CA PRO A 146 30.86 12.86 -21.29
C PRO A 146 30.74 13.76 -20.06
N GLY A 147 31.88 14.22 -19.59
CA GLY A 147 32.00 15.06 -18.39
C GLY A 147 31.52 16.48 -18.54
#